data_b26398c98f23e6799702400b08884c45
#
_entry.id   b26398c98f23e6799702400b08884c45
#
_cell.length_a   1.000
_cell.length_b   1.000
_cell.length_c   1.000
_cell.angle_alpha   90.00
_cell.angle_beta   90.00
_cell.angle_gamma   90.00
#
_symmetry.space_group_name_H-M   'P 1'
#
loop_
_entity.id
_entity.type
_entity.pdbx_description
1 polymer ?
#
loop_
_entity_poly.entity_id
_entity_poly.type
_entity_poly.pdbx_seq_one_letter_code
_entity_poly.pdbx_strand_id
1 'polypeptide(L)'
;MIFNGKEYSFTKNNCYFRIGSKKLISDLISWGCVENKTKELSNVPNIEKGYLRYFLLGFYDGDGIASVGERAYIGFCGTEEMMKSISLILNQELNLRIKKPYYNKSNHIYYLQYNTNEEIEKLFNYFYEDLKIPHLIRKEEKIRNYLNANTEIT
;
A
#
# COMPACT_ATOMS: atom_id res chain seq x y z
N MET A 1 -17.69 22.31 -1.56
CA MET A 1 -18.59 21.14 -1.40
C MET A 1 -19.00 21.06 0.06
N ILE A 2 -20.28 20.93 0.37
CA ILE A 2 -20.79 20.81 1.75
C ILE A 2 -21.22 19.36 1.97
N PHE A 3 -20.69 18.73 3.01
CA PHE A 3 -21.12 17.41 3.44
C PHE A 3 -21.39 17.42 4.95
N ASN A 4 -22.56 16.99 5.38
CA ASN A 4 -23.03 17.06 6.78
C ASN A 4 -22.86 18.45 7.42
N GLY A 5 -23.17 19.55 6.68
CA GLY A 5 -23.10 20.91 7.17
C GLY A 5 -21.70 21.48 7.36
N LYS A 6 -20.65 20.78 6.93
CA LYS A 6 -19.26 21.25 6.96
C LYS A 6 -18.78 21.59 5.53
N GLU A 7 -18.15 22.75 5.39
CA GLU A 7 -17.57 23.19 4.14
C GLU A 7 -16.19 22.57 3.93
N TYR A 8 -15.97 22.02 2.73
CA TYR A 8 -14.69 21.45 2.30
C TYR A 8 -14.13 22.30 1.18
N SER A 9 -12.90 22.80 1.38
CA SER A 9 -12.18 23.52 0.34
C SER A 9 -11.30 22.56 -0.46
N PHE A 10 -11.36 22.69 -1.78
CA PHE A 10 -10.47 21.99 -2.70
C PHE A 10 -9.40 22.96 -3.18
N THR A 11 -8.14 22.73 -2.88
CA THR A 11 -7.04 23.36 -3.59
C THR A 11 -6.77 22.57 -4.88
N LYS A 12 -6.23 23.23 -5.88
CA LYS A 12 -6.11 22.73 -7.28
C LYS A 12 -5.50 21.33 -7.41
N ASN A 13 -4.81 20.81 -6.37
CA ASN A 13 -4.05 19.55 -6.39
C ASN A 13 -4.22 18.66 -5.14
N ASN A 14 -5.02 19.07 -4.14
CA ASN A 14 -5.16 18.29 -2.90
C ASN A 14 -6.61 18.24 -2.40
N CYS A 15 -7.07 17.05 -2.04
CA CYS A 15 -8.33 16.85 -1.33
C CYS A 15 -8.03 16.51 0.13
N TYR A 16 -8.72 17.20 1.05
CA TYR A 16 -8.61 16.93 2.48
C TYR A 16 -9.92 16.38 3.01
N PHE A 17 -9.82 15.28 3.74
CA PHE A 17 -10.92 14.72 4.50
C PHE A 17 -10.58 14.76 5.98
N ARG A 18 -11.43 15.35 6.81
CA ARG A 18 -11.21 15.47 8.26
C ARG A 18 -12.39 14.85 9.02
N ILE A 19 -12.07 13.93 9.93
CA ILE A 19 -13.01 13.37 10.87
C ILE A 19 -12.59 13.74 12.29
N GLY A 20 -13.47 14.40 13.04
CA GLY A 20 -13.27 14.65 14.47
C GLY A 20 -13.96 13.57 15.30
N SER A 21 -13.25 12.51 15.67
CA SER A 21 -13.79 11.44 16.52
C SER A 21 -12.73 10.98 17.52
N LYS A 22 -12.98 11.23 18.82
CA LYS A 22 -12.10 10.79 19.90
C LYS A 22 -11.97 9.25 19.91
N LYS A 23 -13.06 8.54 19.67
CA LYS A 23 -13.05 7.08 19.60
C LYS A 23 -12.17 6.58 18.47
N LEU A 24 -12.34 7.10 17.24
CA LEU A 24 -11.52 6.71 16.09
C LEU A 24 -10.03 6.96 16.33
N ILE A 25 -9.69 8.11 16.93
CA ILE A 25 -8.28 8.45 17.26
C ILE A 25 -7.75 7.44 18.29
N SER A 26 -8.50 7.13 19.33
CA SER A 26 -8.09 6.15 20.35
C SER A 26 -7.89 4.76 19.75
N ASP A 27 -8.79 4.31 18.89
CA ASP A 27 -8.72 3.01 18.21
C ASP A 27 -7.48 2.95 17.29
N LEU A 28 -7.22 4.01 16.51
CA LEU A 28 -6.03 4.12 15.64
C LEU A 28 -4.71 4.10 16.44
N ILE A 29 -4.65 4.81 17.56
CA ILE A 29 -3.49 4.80 18.45
C ILE A 29 -3.26 3.39 19.03
N SER A 30 -4.32 2.70 19.44
CA SER A 30 -4.23 1.33 19.96
C SER A 30 -3.70 0.33 18.91
N TRP A 31 -3.90 0.62 17.62
CA TRP A 31 -3.37 -0.14 16.50
C TRP A 31 -1.97 0.32 16.05
N GLY A 32 -1.35 1.24 16.80
CA GLY A 32 0.00 1.72 16.51
C GLY A 32 0.07 2.87 15.50
N CYS A 33 -1.07 3.47 15.13
CA CYS A 33 -1.09 4.64 14.25
C CYS A 33 -0.80 5.90 15.10
N VAL A 34 0.49 6.20 15.28
CA VAL A 34 0.99 7.34 16.06
C VAL A 34 1.29 8.56 15.19
N GLU A 35 1.42 9.73 15.81
CA GLU A 35 1.96 10.91 15.12
C GLU A 35 3.39 10.61 14.62
N ASN A 36 3.75 11.17 13.46
CA ASN A 36 5.04 10.89 12.80
C ASN A 36 5.27 9.43 12.41
N LYS A 37 4.20 8.70 12.09
CA LYS A 37 4.21 7.28 11.70
C LYS A 37 5.34 6.87 10.73
N THR A 38 5.78 7.77 9.87
CA THR A 38 6.87 7.52 8.89
C THR A 38 8.20 7.17 9.55
N LYS A 39 8.41 7.58 10.80
CA LYS A 39 9.64 7.30 11.57
C LYS A 39 9.42 6.27 12.68
N GLU A 40 8.20 6.11 13.15
CA GLU A 40 7.89 5.38 14.37
C GLU A 40 7.12 4.07 14.11
N LEU A 41 6.47 3.93 12.94
CA LEU A 41 5.73 2.73 12.61
C LEU A 41 6.70 1.59 12.29
N SER A 42 6.94 0.74 13.28
CA SER A 42 7.96 -0.31 13.19
C SER A 42 7.44 -1.63 12.63
N ASN A 43 6.14 -1.92 12.71
CA ASN A 43 5.58 -3.20 12.28
C ASN A 43 4.17 -3.05 11.73
N VAL A 44 3.75 -4.03 10.94
CA VAL A 44 2.33 -4.18 10.59
C VAL A 44 1.56 -4.43 11.91
N PRO A 45 0.47 -3.68 12.16
CA PRO A 45 -0.36 -3.89 13.33
C PRO A 45 -0.86 -5.35 13.43
N ASN A 46 -1.13 -5.81 14.65
CA ASN A 46 -1.75 -7.12 14.84
C ASN A 46 -3.20 -7.08 14.33
N ILE A 47 -3.39 -7.44 13.09
CA ILE A 47 -4.67 -7.40 12.38
C ILE A 47 -5.17 -8.84 12.19
N GLU A 48 -6.46 -9.05 12.43
CA GLU A 48 -7.13 -10.31 12.07
C GLU A 48 -6.83 -10.68 10.60
N LYS A 49 -6.52 -11.94 10.36
CA LYS A 49 -6.10 -12.44 9.03
C LYS A 49 -7.05 -12.00 7.90
N GLY A 50 -8.37 -11.99 8.16
CA GLY A 50 -9.38 -11.57 7.19
C GLY A 50 -9.29 -10.11 6.73
N TYR A 51 -8.64 -9.24 7.51
CA TYR A 51 -8.48 -7.81 7.19
C TYR A 51 -7.08 -7.45 6.69
N LEU A 52 -6.12 -8.36 6.75
CA LEU A 52 -4.72 -8.11 6.41
C LEU A 52 -4.54 -7.65 4.96
N ARG A 53 -5.26 -8.28 4.02
CA ARG A 53 -5.29 -7.88 2.60
C ARG A 53 -5.69 -6.42 2.43
N TYR A 54 -6.73 -5.98 3.12
CA TYR A 54 -7.25 -4.61 3.03
C TYR A 54 -6.31 -3.59 3.66
N PHE A 55 -5.64 -3.96 4.75
CA PHE A 55 -4.58 -3.13 5.33
C PHE A 55 -3.42 -2.95 4.36
N LEU A 56 -2.92 -4.04 3.78
CA LEU A 56 -1.81 -3.99 2.83
C LEU A 56 -2.18 -3.22 1.55
N LEU A 57 -3.42 -3.38 1.05
CA LEU A 57 -3.91 -2.59 -0.07
C LEU A 57 -3.97 -1.10 0.28
N GLY A 58 -4.53 -0.72 1.44
CA GLY A 58 -4.58 0.68 1.88
C GLY A 58 -3.17 1.28 2.06
N PHE A 59 -2.22 0.50 2.59
CA PHE A 59 -0.83 0.89 2.70
C PHE A 59 -0.19 1.08 1.31
N TYR A 60 -0.42 0.14 0.39
CA TYR A 60 0.03 0.24 -0.99
C TYR A 60 -0.59 1.43 -1.72
N ASP A 61 -1.87 1.69 -1.53
CA ASP A 61 -2.55 2.83 -2.14
C ASP A 61 -2.01 4.17 -1.64
N GLY A 62 -1.72 4.29 -0.34
CA GLY A 62 -1.14 5.49 0.24
C GLY A 62 0.31 5.72 -0.19
N ASP A 63 1.19 4.84 0.23
CA ASP A 63 2.64 5.02 0.14
C ASP A 63 3.32 4.02 -0.82
N GLY A 64 2.56 3.14 -1.50
CA GLY A 64 3.11 2.17 -2.42
C GLY A 64 3.39 2.72 -3.82
N ILE A 65 4.13 1.95 -4.60
CA ILE A 65 4.59 2.32 -5.93
C ILE A 65 4.09 1.29 -6.95
N ALA A 66 3.42 1.76 -8.01
CA ALA A 66 3.16 1.02 -9.22
C ALA A 66 4.05 1.58 -10.33
N SER A 67 5.09 0.85 -10.71
CA SER A 67 5.97 1.23 -11.81
C SER A 67 5.79 0.27 -12.98
N VAL A 68 5.68 0.82 -14.19
CA VAL A 68 5.68 0.09 -15.45
C VAL A 68 6.56 0.85 -16.45
N GLY A 69 7.26 0.14 -17.32
CA GLY A 69 8.23 0.69 -18.25
C GLY A 69 9.35 -0.32 -18.45
N GLU A 70 10.58 0.13 -18.58
CA GLU A 70 11.74 -0.76 -18.74
C GLU A 70 11.87 -1.80 -17.61
N ARG A 71 11.46 -1.41 -16.39
CA ARG A 71 11.42 -2.31 -15.22
C ARG A 71 10.10 -2.11 -14.49
N ALA A 72 9.19 -3.03 -14.68
CA ALA A 72 7.94 -3.04 -13.92
C ALA A 72 8.15 -3.58 -12.51
N TYR A 73 7.47 -2.98 -11.53
CA TYR A 73 7.44 -3.50 -10.16
C TYR A 73 6.26 -2.96 -9.37
N ILE A 74 5.85 -3.73 -8.40
CA ILE A 74 5.01 -3.31 -7.28
C ILE A 74 5.94 -3.10 -6.08
N GLY A 75 5.87 -1.94 -5.43
CA GLY A 75 6.74 -1.59 -4.33
C GLY A 75 6.02 -0.96 -3.14
N PHE A 76 6.68 -1.02 -2.00
CA PHE A 76 6.29 -0.39 -0.74
C PHE A 76 7.44 0.46 -0.25
N CYS A 77 7.14 1.51 0.53
CA CYS A 77 8.17 2.29 1.18
C CYS A 77 7.77 2.66 2.63
N GLY A 78 8.76 2.75 3.50
CA GLY A 78 8.56 3.02 4.92
C GLY A 78 9.81 2.81 5.75
N THR A 79 9.64 2.48 7.04
CA THR A 79 10.75 2.10 7.91
C THR A 79 11.31 0.72 7.51
N GLU A 80 12.54 0.43 7.91
CA GLU A 80 13.16 -0.88 7.62
C GLU A 80 12.34 -2.03 8.19
N GLU A 81 11.91 -1.87 9.43
CA GLU A 81 11.14 -2.88 10.18
C GLU A 81 9.78 -3.13 9.53
N MET A 82 9.06 -2.07 9.13
CA MET A 82 7.79 -2.19 8.41
C MET A 82 7.97 -2.94 7.09
N MET A 83 8.99 -2.62 6.31
CA MET A 83 9.27 -3.28 5.04
C MET A 83 9.64 -4.76 5.23
N LYS A 84 10.41 -5.09 6.26
CA LYS A 84 10.70 -6.48 6.65
C LYS A 84 9.43 -7.23 7.04
N SER A 85 8.58 -6.61 7.86
CA SER A 85 7.30 -7.17 8.28
C SER A 85 6.39 -7.47 7.09
N ILE A 86 6.24 -6.52 6.16
CA ILE A 86 5.46 -6.71 4.93
C ILE A 86 6.04 -7.86 4.08
N SER A 87 7.37 -7.94 3.95
CA SER A 87 8.01 -9.02 3.20
C SER A 87 7.72 -10.40 3.78
N LEU A 88 7.74 -10.54 5.10
CA LEU A 88 7.40 -11.79 5.79
C LEU A 88 5.92 -12.16 5.60
N ILE A 89 5.02 -11.19 5.73
CA ILE A 89 3.59 -11.39 5.53
C ILE A 89 3.30 -11.84 4.09
N LEU A 90 3.88 -11.18 3.10
CA LEU A 90 3.67 -11.54 1.69
C LEU A 90 4.27 -12.92 1.35
N ASN A 91 5.32 -13.32 2.04
CA ASN A 91 5.80 -14.70 1.95
C ASN A 91 4.78 -15.69 2.51
N GLN A 92 4.19 -15.42 3.69
CA GLN A 92 3.21 -16.29 4.33
C GLN A 92 1.89 -16.39 3.55
N GLU A 93 1.40 -15.27 3.01
CA GLU A 93 0.11 -15.21 2.32
C GLU A 93 0.18 -15.65 0.85
N LEU A 94 1.28 -15.35 0.15
CA LEU A 94 1.40 -15.54 -1.30
C LEU A 94 2.57 -16.43 -1.72
N ASN A 95 3.33 -16.96 -0.76
CA ASN A 95 4.58 -17.68 -1.02
C ASN A 95 5.56 -16.87 -1.91
N LEU A 96 5.58 -15.54 -1.71
CA LEU A 96 6.56 -14.69 -2.36
C LEU A 96 7.92 -14.83 -1.69
N ARG A 97 8.99 -14.64 -2.46
CA ARG A 97 10.34 -14.65 -1.90
C ARG A 97 10.50 -13.55 -0.85
N ILE A 98 11.04 -13.90 0.33
CA ILE A 98 11.44 -12.90 1.33
C ILE A 98 12.53 -12.02 0.74
N LYS A 99 12.29 -10.72 0.69
CA LYS A 99 13.21 -9.73 0.14
C LYS A 99 13.74 -8.81 1.24
N LYS A 100 15.02 -8.49 1.15
CA LYS A 100 15.64 -7.49 2.02
C LYS A 100 15.28 -6.11 1.51
N PRO A 101 14.70 -5.21 2.35
CA PRO A 101 14.50 -3.82 1.97
C PRO A 101 15.83 -3.12 1.68
N TYR A 102 15.85 -2.19 0.73
CA TYR A 102 17.01 -1.36 0.46
C TYR A 102 16.78 0.09 0.87
N TYR A 103 17.81 0.70 1.43
CA TYR A 103 17.77 2.09 1.87
C TYR A 103 18.07 3.05 0.73
N ASN A 104 17.19 4.02 0.51
CA ASN A 104 17.42 5.12 -0.42
C ASN A 104 17.93 6.35 0.33
N LYS A 105 19.18 6.75 0.02
CA LYS A 105 19.86 7.86 0.69
C LYS A 105 19.26 9.23 0.36
N SER A 106 18.62 9.37 -0.82
CA SER A 106 18.09 10.67 -1.27
C SER A 106 16.86 11.12 -0.49
N ASN A 107 16.01 10.20 -0.09
CA ASN A 107 14.78 10.49 0.65
C ASN A 107 14.71 9.83 2.03
N HIS A 108 15.81 9.20 2.47
CA HIS A 108 15.96 8.61 3.80
C HIS A 108 14.85 7.60 4.17
N ILE A 109 14.45 6.74 3.20
CA ILE A 109 13.39 5.76 3.37
C ILE A 109 13.82 4.39 2.82
N TYR A 110 13.25 3.32 3.36
CA TYR A 110 13.46 1.97 2.83
C TYR A 110 12.40 1.60 1.81
N TYR A 111 12.80 0.82 0.81
CA TYR A 111 11.96 0.30 -0.26
C TYR A 111 11.97 -1.22 -0.27
N LEU A 112 10.80 -1.79 -0.51
CA LEU A 112 10.59 -3.20 -0.78
C LEU A 112 9.95 -3.32 -2.17
N GLN A 113 10.54 -4.10 -3.09
CA GLN A 113 10.07 -4.18 -4.47
C GLN A 113 9.94 -5.63 -4.95
N TYR A 114 8.85 -5.91 -5.67
CA TYR A 114 8.56 -7.15 -6.36
C TYR A 114 8.48 -6.87 -7.85
N ASN A 115 9.36 -7.49 -8.63
CA ASN A 115 9.65 -7.07 -10.01
C ASN A 115 9.67 -8.21 -11.03
N THR A 116 9.39 -9.44 -10.65
CA THR A 116 9.12 -10.51 -11.63
C THR A 116 7.65 -10.50 -12.02
N ASN A 117 7.33 -10.95 -13.24
CA ASN A 117 5.94 -11.02 -13.70
C ASN A 117 5.07 -11.84 -12.75
N GLU A 118 5.57 -12.99 -12.29
CA GLU A 118 4.88 -13.85 -11.32
C GLU A 118 4.60 -13.12 -9.99
N GLU A 119 5.58 -12.38 -9.45
CA GLU A 119 5.39 -11.63 -8.21
C GLU A 119 4.37 -10.50 -8.38
N ILE A 120 4.43 -9.79 -9.50
CA ILE A 120 3.51 -8.70 -9.83
C ILE A 120 2.08 -9.23 -9.99
N GLU A 121 1.91 -10.34 -10.70
CA GLU A 121 0.61 -10.99 -10.91
C GLU A 121 0.01 -11.50 -9.59
N LYS A 122 0.79 -12.18 -8.76
CA LYS A 122 0.34 -12.63 -7.43
C LYS A 122 -0.11 -11.46 -6.55
N LEU A 123 0.67 -10.37 -6.51
CA LEU A 123 0.30 -9.17 -5.76
C LEU A 123 -0.93 -8.48 -6.34
N PHE A 124 -1.02 -8.39 -7.66
CA PHE A 124 -2.17 -7.83 -8.34
C PHE A 124 -3.46 -8.59 -8.00
N ASN A 125 -3.44 -9.92 -8.14
CA ASN A 125 -4.59 -10.76 -7.80
C ASN A 125 -4.92 -10.66 -6.31
N TYR A 126 -3.92 -10.70 -5.44
CA TYR A 126 -4.13 -10.54 -4.00
C TYR A 126 -4.79 -9.20 -3.64
N PHE A 127 -4.48 -8.12 -4.32
CA PHE A 127 -5.07 -6.83 -4.03
C PHE A 127 -6.43 -6.61 -4.67
N TYR A 128 -6.62 -7.03 -5.93
CA TYR A 128 -7.72 -6.56 -6.76
C TYR A 128 -8.73 -7.63 -7.19
N GLU A 129 -8.40 -8.93 -7.08
CA GLU A 129 -9.34 -9.98 -7.40
C GLU A 129 -10.53 -9.94 -6.42
N ASP A 130 -11.76 -9.94 -6.95
CA ASP A 130 -13.02 -9.86 -6.17
C ASP A 130 -13.11 -8.68 -5.18
N LEU A 131 -12.35 -7.62 -5.43
CA LEU A 131 -12.31 -6.46 -4.55
C LEU A 131 -13.62 -5.64 -4.64
N LYS A 132 -14.27 -5.42 -3.48
CA LYS A 132 -15.53 -4.66 -3.36
C LYS A 132 -15.39 -3.36 -2.54
N ILE A 133 -14.15 -2.94 -2.25
CA ILE A 133 -13.89 -1.72 -1.46
C ILE A 133 -13.28 -0.63 -2.35
N PRO A 134 -13.44 0.65 -1.98
CA PRO A 134 -12.74 1.75 -2.65
C PRO A 134 -11.23 1.57 -2.60
N HIS A 135 -10.56 1.85 -3.72
CA HIS A 135 -9.12 1.75 -3.88
C HIS A 135 -8.63 2.75 -4.96
N LEU A 136 -7.31 2.89 -5.13
CA LEU A 136 -6.76 3.77 -6.16
C LEU A 136 -6.77 3.13 -7.55
N ILE A 137 -7.85 3.35 -8.31
CA ILE A 137 -8.06 2.84 -9.68
C ILE A 137 -6.82 3.05 -10.57
N ARG A 138 -6.16 4.22 -10.49
CA ARG A 138 -4.97 4.51 -11.29
C ARG A 138 -3.80 3.54 -11.09
N LYS A 139 -3.66 2.95 -9.88
CA LYS A 139 -2.62 1.94 -9.60
C LYS A 139 -3.04 0.57 -10.13
N GLU A 140 -4.29 0.21 -9.94
CA GLU A 140 -4.86 -1.01 -10.49
C GLU A 140 -4.74 -1.04 -12.02
N GLU A 141 -5.28 -0.03 -12.72
CA GLU A 141 -5.26 0.06 -14.19
C GLU A 141 -3.84 -0.01 -14.74
N LYS A 142 -2.90 0.69 -14.08
CA LYS A 142 -1.51 0.70 -14.50
C LYS A 142 -0.89 -0.69 -14.52
N ILE A 143 -1.10 -1.48 -13.46
CA ILE A 143 -0.56 -2.85 -13.38
C ILE A 143 -1.36 -3.81 -14.24
N ARG A 144 -2.69 -3.68 -14.31
CA ARG A 144 -3.55 -4.48 -15.18
C ARG A 144 -3.13 -4.36 -16.65
N ASN A 145 -2.92 -3.15 -17.14
CA ASN A 145 -2.49 -2.91 -18.52
C ASN A 145 -1.11 -3.53 -18.80
N TYR A 146 -0.19 -3.45 -17.84
CA TYR A 146 1.11 -4.11 -17.93
C TYR A 146 0.98 -5.63 -18.04
N LEU A 147 0.18 -6.26 -17.19
CA LEU A 147 -0.01 -7.72 -17.19
C LEU A 147 -0.66 -8.18 -18.49
N ASN A 148 -1.71 -7.49 -18.96
CA ASN A 148 -2.38 -7.82 -20.23
C ASN A 148 -1.42 -7.75 -21.42
N ALA A 149 -0.58 -6.71 -21.51
CA ALA A 149 0.39 -6.57 -22.59
C ALA A 149 1.45 -7.68 -22.59
N ASN A 150 1.78 -8.26 -21.45
CA ASN A 150 2.75 -9.36 -21.36
C ASN A 150 2.12 -10.75 -21.59
N THR A 151 0.81 -10.89 -21.43
CA THR A 151 0.09 -12.16 -21.70
C THR A 151 -0.10 -12.38 -23.20
N GLU A 152 -0.17 -11.33 -24.03
CA GLU A 152 -0.33 -11.41 -25.50
C GLU A 152 0.96 -11.78 -26.24
N ILE A 153 2.11 -11.80 -25.55
CA ILE A 153 3.43 -12.07 -26.16
C ILE A 153 3.87 -13.54 -25.97
N THR A 154 3.15 -14.31 -25.14
CA THR A 154 3.43 -15.74 -24.88
C THR A 154 2.49 -16.65 -25.65
#